data_9c69265d7b8be88a9ec760624926ea14
#
_entry.id   9c69265d7b8be88a9ec760624926ea14
#
_cell.length_a   1.000
_cell.length_b   1.000
_cell.length_c   1.000
_cell.angle_alpha   90.00
_cell.angle_beta   90.00
_cell.angle_gamma   90.00
#
_symmetry.space_group_name_H-M   'P 1'
#
loop_
_entity.id
_entity.type
_entity.pdbx_description
1 polymer ?
#
loop_
_entity_poly.entity_id
_entity_poly.type
_entity_poly.pdbx_seq_one_letter_code
_entity_poly.pdbx_strand_id
1 'polypeptide(L)'
;TTLVALPAGAGLSVLAGPILHLLYPAVPETAEAAAYHLTFLGLACIFVCLMVATNGVLQAYGKEYIPVFTLLCGGVLKIVTNYLMVGDPATNVRGAPVSTLYCYVLIVVLNLIAIARCVPERPAYLHLFAKPLLITAVMALAARSSYGVLVRCLPERWAVLPAILIAVVVYGVLALALGAVTRADVIGLPKGEKIAEILHLR
;
A
#
# COMPACT_ATOMS: atom_id res chain seq x y z
N THR A 1 3.48 -9.86 3.47
CA THR A 1 3.72 -8.45 3.08
C THR A 1 2.50 -7.84 2.42
N THR A 2 1.90 -8.45 1.37
CA THR A 2 0.73 -7.92 0.63
C THR A 2 -0.49 -7.67 1.50
N LEU A 3 -0.78 -8.59 2.45
CA LEU A 3 -1.89 -8.48 3.40
C LEU A 3 -1.85 -7.24 4.29
N VAL A 4 -0.70 -6.63 4.50
CA VAL A 4 -0.54 -5.42 5.32
C VAL A 4 -0.32 -4.20 4.45
N ALA A 5 0.50 -4.32 3.41
CA ALA A 5 0.87 -3.21 2.55
C ALA A 5 -0.32 -2.65 1.75
N LEU A 6 -1.16 -3.54 1.20
CA LEU A 6 -2.32 -3.13 0.39
C LEU A 6 -3.33 -2.30 1.21
N PRO A 7 -3.86 -2.77 2.36
CA PRO A 7 -4.83 -1.98 3.12
C PRO A 7 -4.23 -0.71 3.71
N ALA A 8 -2.97 -0.76 4.17
CA ALA A 8 -2.30 0.41 4.72
C ALA A 8 -2.12 1.52 3.67
N GLY A 9 -1.56 1.18 2.50
CA GLY A 9 -1.35 2.13 1.42
C GLY A 9 -2.65 2.65 0.82
N ALA A 10 -3.66 1.79 0.61
CA ALA A 10 -4.96 2.20 0.12
C ALA A 10 -5.72 3.07 1.14
N GLY A 11 -5.65 2.74 2.43
CA GLY A 11 -6.23 3.54 3.49
C GLY A 11 -5.64 4.95 3.56
N LEU A 12 -4.31 5.05 3.51
CA LEU A 12 -3.60 6.34 3.43
C LEU A 12 -3.99 7.15 2.19
N SER A 13 -4.14 6.49 1.03
CA SER A 13 -4.52 7.15 -0.21
C SER A 13 -5.95 7.69 -0.17
N VAL A 14 -6.90 6.87 0.30
CA VAL A 14 -8.33 7.21 0.29
C VAL A 14 -8.68 8.24 1.35
N LEU A 15 -8.03 8.19 2.51
CA LEU A 15 -8.25 9.11 3.64
C LEU A 15 -7.17 10.20 3.73
N ALA A 16 -6.38 10.44 2.68
CA ALA A 16 -5.28 11.40 2.68
C ALA A 16 -5.72 12.82 3.10
N GLY A 17 -6.80 13.36 2.50
CA GLY A 17 -7.35 14.66 2.86
C GLY A 17 -7.77 14.72 4.32
N PRO A 18 -8.72 13.87 4.75
CA PRO A 18 -9.17 13.79 6.13
C PRO A 18 -8.05 13.66 7.16
N ILE A 19 -7.04 12.82 6.89
CA ILE A 19 -5.88 12.64 7.78
C ILE A 19 -5.09 13.95 7.90
N LEU A 20 -4.85 14.64 6.79
CA LEU A 20 -4.08 15.89 6.81
C LEU A 20 -4.85 17.04 7.47
N HIS A 21 -6.16 17.12 7.28
CA HIS A 21 -6.99 18.10 8.00
C HIS A 21 -7.03 17.82 9.52
N LEU A 22 -6.91 16.56 9.92
CA LEU A 22 -6.77 16.21 11.35
C LEU A 22 -5.41 16.68 11.90
N LEU A 23 -4.33 16.46 11.16
CA LEU A 23 -2.96 16.78 11.59
C LEU A 23 -2.63 18.27 11.53
N TYR A 24 -3.15 18.96 10.52
CA TYR A 24 -2.84 20.38 10.23
C TYR A 24 -4.10 21.27 10.21
N PRO A 25 -4.83 21.36 11.31
CA PRO A 25 -6.09 22.12 11.36
C PRO A 25 -5.92 23.63 11.21
N ALA A 26 -4.72 24.15 11.49
CA ALA A 26 -4.41 25.59 11.42
C ALA A 26 -4.17 26.12 10.00
N VAL A 27 -3.88 25.22 9.04
CA VAL A 27 -3.50 25.59 7.65
C VAL A 27 -4.22 24.68 6.63
N PRO A 28 -5.54 24.82 6.48
CA PRO A 28 -6.36 23.90 5.67
C PRO A 28 -5.97 23.91 4.19
N GLU A 29 -5.58 25.04 3.61
CA GLU A 29 -5.15 25.13 2.21
C GLU A 29 -3.87 24.31 1.95
N THR A 30 -2.91 24.38 2.88
CA THR A 30 -1.68 23.59 2.81
C THR A 30 -1.98 22.08 2.99
N ALA A 31 -2.91 21.74 3.87
CA ALA A 31 -3.35 20.36 4.07
C ALA A 31 -4.00 19.78 2.81
N GLU A 32 -4.82 20.55 2.11
CA GLU A 32 -5.45 20.13 0.85
C GLU A 32 -4.42 19.93 -0.27
N ALA A 33 -3.47 20.84 -0.41
CA ALA A 33 -2.37 20.70 -1.36
C ALA A 33 -1.51 19.47 -1.06
N ALA A 34 -1.22 19.20 0.21
CA ALA A 34 -0.46 18.03 0.67
C ALA A 34 -1.24 16.71 0.54
N ALA A 35 -2.58 16.74 0.56
CA ALA A 35 -3.43 15.56 0.38
C ALA A 35 -3.19 14.85 -0.96
N TYR A 36 -2.98 15.63 -2.01
CA TYR A 36 -2.58 15.09 -3.31
C TYR A 36 -1.28 14.26 -3.21
N HIS A 37 -0.27 14.80 -2.53
CA HIS A 37 1.01 14.12 -2.36
C HIS A 37 0.85 12.84 -1.54
N LEU A 38 0.11 12.90 -0.44
CA LEU A 38 -0.12 11.74 0.43
C LEU A 38 -0.90 10.63 -0.29
N THR A 39 -1.83 10.97 -1.18
CA THR A 39 -2.57 9.99 -1.99
C THR A 39 -1.63 9.16 -2.85
N PHE A 40 -0.73 9.79 -3.61
CA PHE A 40 0.22 9.08 -4.46
C PHE A 40 1.32 8.36 -3.67
N LEU A 41 1.78 8.95 -2.55
CA LEU A 41 2.74 8.31 -1.68
C LEU A 41 2.15 7.09 -0.95
N GLY A 42 0.86 7.11 -0.60
CA GLY A 42 0.16 5.96 -0.06
C GLY A 42 0.15 4.79 -1.06
N LEU A 43 -0.14 5.07 -2.33
CA LEU A 43 -0.03 4.06 -3.39
C LEU A 43 1.42 3.59 -3.59
N ALA A 44 2.38 4.51 -3.59
CA ALA A 44 3.79 4.16 -3.71
C ALA A 44 4.26 3.27 -2.56
N CYS A 45 3.76 3.46 -1.34
CA CYS A 45 4.07 2.64 -0.17
C CYS A 45 3.75 1.15 -0.39
N ILE A 46 2.67 0.83 -1.11
CA ILE A 46 2.33 -0.55 -1.50
C ILE A 46 3.48 -1.16 -2.31
N PHE A 47 3.95 -0.42 -3.33
CA PHE A 47 5.03 -0.92 -4.20
C PHE A 47 6.38 -0.96 -3.48
N VAL A 48 6.66 -0.05 -2.54
CA VAL A 48 7.85 -0.11 -1.68
C VAL A 48 7.86 -1.41 -0.87
N CYS A 49 6.75 -1.76 -0.23
CA CYS A 49 6.64 -3.00 0.53
C CYS A 49 6.80 -4.24 -0.36
N LEU A 50 6.22 -4.22 -1.56
CA LEU A 50 6.36 -5.29 -2.55
C LEU A 50 7.81 -5.40 -3.05
N MET A 51 8.48 -4.28 -3.28
CA MET A 51 9.90 -4.23 -3.65
C MET A 51 10.76 -4.91 -2.58
N VAL A 52 10.56 -4.57 -1.30
CA VAL A 52 11.31 -5.17 -0.19
C VAL A 52 11.11 -6.69 -0.16
N ALA A 53 9.86 -7.14 -0.29
CA ALA A 53 9.55 -8.57 -0.30
C ALA A 53 10.18 -9.30 -1.50
N THR A 54 10.06 -8.74 -2.70
CA THR A 54 10.62 -9.34 -3.91
C THR A 54 12.15 -9.31 -3.93
N ASN A 55 12.78 -8.27 -3.38
CA ASN A 55 14.23 -8.23 -3.17
C ASN A 55 14.68 -9.35 -2.22
N GLY A 56 13.96 -9.56 -1.11
CA GLY A 56 14.25 -10.65 -0.17
C GLY A 56 14.19 -12.03 -0.83
N VAL A 57 13.20 -12.27 -1.69
CA VAL A 57 13.11 -13.52 -2.45
C VAL A 57 14.33 -13.69 -3.38
N LEU A 58 14.68 -12.67 -4.15
CA LEU A 58 15.83 -12.74 -5.08
C LEU A 58 17.15 -12.96 -4.33
N GLN A 59 17.33 -12.31 -3.17
CA GLN A 59 18.49 -12.53 -2.31
C GLN A 59 18.57 -13.95 -1.75
N ALA A 60 17.43 -14.50 -1.30
CA ALA A 60 17.37 -15.89 -0.81
C ALA A 60 17.79 -16.93 -1.88
N TYR A 61 17.58 -16.62 -3.16
CA TYR A 61 18.03 -17.45 -4.29
C TYR A 61 19.45 -17.08 -4.78
N GLY A 62 20.21 -16.29 -4.03
CA GLY A 62 21.59 -15.88 -4.39
C GLY A 62 21.67 -14.96 -5.62
N LYS A 63 20.60 -14.25 -5.94
CA LYS A 63 20.51 -13.33 -7.07
C LYS A 63 20.59 -11.86 -6.63
N GLU A 64 21.49 -11.55 -5.73
CA GLU A 64 21.62 -10.24 -5.08
C GLU A 64 21.91 -9.08 -6.06
N TYR A 65 22.54 -9.38 -7.21
CA TYR A 65 22.81 -8.38 -8.23
C TYR A 65 21.56 -7.85 -8.93
N ILE A 66 20.49 -8.66 -8.98
CA ILE A 66 19.23 -8.27 -9.68
C ILE A 66 18.55 -7.09 -8.96
N PRO A 67 18.31 -7.11 -7.64
CA PRO A 67 17.79 -5.96 -6.90
C PRO A 67 18.61 -4.68 -7.11
N VAL A 68 19.94 -4.79 -7.15
CA VAL A 68 20.82 -3.63 -7.39
C VAL A 68 20.56 -3.04 -8.77
N PHE A 69 20.50 -3.89 -9.79
CA PHE A 69 20.23 -3.45 -11.16
C PHE A 69 18.82 -2.84 -11.32
N THR A 70 17.79 -3.47 -10.73
CA THR A 70 16.41 -2.96 -10.82
C THR A 70 16.24 -1.64 -10.08
N LEU A 71 16.95 -1.46 -8.95
CA LEU A 71 17.00 -0.19 -8.22
C LEU A 71 17.67 0.92 -9.05
N LEU A 72 18.77 0.60 -9.75
CA LEU A 72 19.40 1.56 -10.66
C LEU A 72 18.46 1.97 -11.79
N CYS A 73 17.78 1.01 -12.44
CA CYS A 73 16.79 1.32 -13.48
C CYS A 73 15.65 2.19 -12.95
N GLY A 74 15.13 1.87 -11.77
CA GLY A 74 14.10 2.67 -11.11
C GLY A 74 14.59 4.08 -10.76
N GLY A 75 15.83 4.20 -10.26
CA GLY A 75 16.46 5.48 -9.95
C GLY A 75 16.63 6.38 -11.18
N VAL A 76 17.10 5.81 -12.28
CA VAL A 76 17.21 6.54 -13.57
C VAL A 76 15.84 7.00 -14.03
N LEU A 77 14.83 6.12 -14.03
CA LEU A 77 13.46 6.51 -14.38
C LEU A 77 12.96 7.63 -13.48
N LYS A 78 13.20 7.56 -12.17
CA LYS A 78 12.78 8.58 -11.21
C LYS A 78 13.42 9.94 -11.51
N ILE A 79 14.72 9.97 -11.82
CA ILE A 79 15.42 11.21 -12.18
C ILE A 79 14.80 11.83 -13.45
N VAL A 80 14.61 11.02 -14.50
CA VAL A 80 14.05 11.48 -15.77
C VAL A 80 12.61 11.97 -15.59
N THR A 81 11.75 11.18 -14.97
CA THR A 81 10.35 11.56 -14.77
C THR A 81 10.20 12.75 -13.83
N ASN A 82 11.04 12.83 -12.79
CA ASN A 82 11.03 13.96 -11.88
C ASN A 82 11.47 15.25 -12.59
N TYR A 83 12.53 15.19 -13.41
CA TYR A 83 12.98 16.32 -14.20
C TYR A 83 11.90 16.83 -15.16
N LEU A 84 11.22 15.92 -15.87
CA LEU A 84 10.17 16.26 -16.81
C LEU A 84 8.91 16.82 -16.13
N MET A 85 8.48 16.18 -15.03
CA MET A 85 7.20 16.49 -14.38
C MET A 85 7.31 17.70 -13.44
N VAL A 86 8.40 17.84 -12.69
CA VAL A 86 8.60 18.98 -11.79
C VAL A 86 9.07 20.21 -12.58
N GLY A 87 9.79 20.01 -13.69
CA GLY A 87 10.21 21.09 -14.60
C GLY A 87 9.06 21.72 -15.40
N ASP A 88 7.91 21.02 -15.50
CA ASP A 88 6.73 21.57 -16.18
C ASP A 88 5.94 22.48 -15.21
N PRO A 89 5.74 23.78 -15.57
CA PRO A 89 4.97 24.73 -14.77
C PRO A 89 3.53 24.28 -14.44
N ALA A 90 2.94 23.39 -15.27
CA ALA A 90 1.59 22.89 -15.05
C ALA A 90 1.51 21.84 -13.93
N THR A 91 2.52 20.99 -13.81
CA THR A 91 2.57 19.92 -12.80
C THR A 91 3.38 20.29 -11.56
N ASN A 92 4.49 20.99 -11.74
CA ASN A 92 5.36 21.52 -10.68
C ASN A 92 5.65 20.46 -9.60
N VAL A 93 5.62 20.81 -8.31
CA VAL A 93 5.90 19.92 -7.19
C VAL A 93 4.98 18.69 -7.14
N ARG A 94 3.78 18.75 -7.70
CA ARG A 94 2.83 17.62 -7.79
C ARG A 94 3.38 16.44 -8.59
N GLY A 95 4.35 16.65 -9.47
CA GLY A 95 5.01 15.58 -10.22
C GLY A 95 5.89 14.66 -9.39
N ALA A 96 6.44 15.13 -8.27
CA ALA A 96 7.38 14.39 -7.45
C ALA A 96 6.82 13.07 -6.84
N PRO A 97 5.64 13.02 -6.23
CA PRO A 97 5.07 11.76 -5.73
C PRO A 97 4.68 10.79 -6.85
N VAL A 98 4.27 11.33 -8.00
CA VAL A 98 3.92 10.52 -9.19
C VAL A 98 5.17 9.85 -9.77
N SER A 99 6.28 10.58 -9.89
CA SER A 99 7.57 10.01 -10.33
C SER A 99 8.07 8.94 -9.39
N THR A 100 7.83 9.10 -8.09
CA THR A 100 8.15 8.10 -7.06
C THR A 100 7.33 6.83 -7.24
N LEU A 101 6.03 6.96 -7.52
CA LEU A 101 5.16 5.81 -7.81
C LEU A 101 5.66 5.04 -9.04
N TYR A 102 5.95 5.73 -10.15
CA TYR A 102 6.45 5.08 -11.37
C TYR A 102 7.77 4.35 -11.13
N CYS A 103 8.68 4.91 -10.36
CA CYS A 103 9.93 4.28 -9.96
C CYS A 103 9.69 2.92 -9.29
N TYR A 104 8.88 2.89 -8.23
CA TYR A 104 8.64 1.66 -7.49
C TYR A 104 7.80 0.64 -8.26
N VAL A 105 6.85 1.08 -9.07
CA VAL A 105 6.12 0.19 -10.00
C VAL A 105 7.09 -0.51 -10.95
N LEU A 106 8.00 0.24 -11.58
CA LEU A 106 9.00 -0.35 -12.48
C LEU A 106 9.88 -1.37 -11.77
N ILE A 107 10.41 -1.04 -10.58
CA ILE A 107 11.27 -1.95 -9.81
C ILE A 107 10.52 -3.25 -9.49
N VAL A 108 9.28 -3.16 -9.01
CA VAL A 108 8.46 -4.35 -8.69
C VAL A 108 8.21 -5.20 -9.92
N VAL A 109 7.85 -4.58 -11.04
CA VAL A 109 7.63 -5.31 -12.31
C VAL A 109 8.89 -6.05 -12.76
N LEU A 110 10.04 -5.38 -12.74
CA LEU A 110 11.32 -6.00 -13.09
C LEU A 110 11.70 -7.14 -12.14
N ASN A 111 11.50 -6.97 -10.85
CA ASN A 111 11.73 -8.00 -9.84
C ASN A 111 10.80 -9.22 -10.07
N LEU A 112 9.52 -9.02 -10.34
CA LEU A 112 8.57 -10.10 -10.61
C LEU A 112 8.94 -10.87 -11.88
N ILE A 113 9.38 -10.16 -12.92
CA ILE A 113 9.89 -10.79 -14.15
C ILE A 113 11.15 -11.62 -13.86
N ALA A 114 12.07 -11.09 -13.04
CA ALA A 114 13.28 -11.79 -12.65
C ALA A 114 12.96 -13.04 -11.82
N ILE A 115 12.04 -12.95 -10.84
CA ILE A 115 11.58 -14.09 -10.05
C ILE A 115 10.97 -15.16 -10.97
N ALA A 116 10.10 -14.77 -11.90
CA ALA A 116 9.46 -15.69 -12.84
C ALA A 116 10.45 -16.43 -13.74
N ARG A 117 11.64 -15.85 -13.99
CA ARG A 117 12.69 -16.46 -14.82
C ARG A 117 13.73 -17.26 -14.03
N CYS A 118 14.02 -16.84 -12.80
CA CYS A 118 15.14 -17.36 -12.01
C CYS A 118 14.71 -18.36 -10.93
N VAL A 119 13.43 -18.37 -10.53
CA VAL A 119 12.92 -19.22 -9.46
C VAL A 119 12.21 -20.44 -10.07
N PRO A 120 12.63 -21.68 -9.73
CA PRO A 120 12.04 -22.91 -10.28
C PRO A 120 10.56 -23.08 -9.94
N GLU A 121 10.18 -22.71 -8.73
CA GLU A 121 8.79 -22.75 -8.26
C GLU A 121 8.10 -21.43 -8.61
N ARG A 122 7.23 -21.47 -9.61
CA ARG A 122 6.46 -20.30 -10.02
C ARG A 122 5.37 -20.00 -9.00
N PRO A 123 5.44 -18.91 -8.23
CA PRO A 123 4.34 -18.54 -7.34
C PRO A 123 3.09 -18.23 -8.18
N ALA A 124 1.93 -18.67 -7.69
CA ALA A 124 0.63 -18.34 -8.30
C ALA A 124 0.28 -16.88 -8.02
N TYR A 125 0.93 -15.95 -8.74
CA TYR A 125 0.80 -14.50 -8.54
C TYR A 125 -0.66 -14.05 -8.49
N LEU A 126 -1.50 -14.59 -9.39
CA LEU A 126 -2.91 -14.22 -9.46
C LEU A 126 -3.65 -14.53 -8.15
N HIS A 127 -3.38 -15.68 -7.55
CA HIS A 127 -4.03 -16.09 -6.31
C HIS A 127 -3.49 -15.31 -5.10
N LEU A 128 -2.20 -14.95 -5.15
CA LEU A 128 -1.52 -14.23 -4.07
C LEU A 128 -1.99 -12.76 -3.99
N PHE A 129 -2.28 -12.13 -5.12
CA PHE A 129 -2.65 -10.72 -5.19
C PHE A 129 -4.16 -10.48 -5.31
N ALA A 130 -4.90 -11.37 -5.97
CA ALA A 130 -6.31 -11.12 -6.28
C ALA A 130 -7.19 -11.00 -5.02
N LYS A 131 -7.06 -11.92 -4.06
CA LYS A 131 -7.84 -11.89 -2.82
C LYS A 131 -7.54 -10.66 -1.97
N PRO A 132 -6.27 -10.35 -1.60
CA PRO A 132 -5.96 -9.15 -0.82
C PRO A 132 -6.36 -7.85 -1.53
N LEU A 133 -6.22 -7.78 -2.87
CA LEU A 133 -6.60 -6.62 -3.65
C LEU A 133 -8.11 -6.37 -3.59
N LEU A 134 -8.92 -7.42 -3.75
CA LEU A 134 -10.37 -7.32 -3.70
C LEU A 134 -10.84 -6.89 -2.31
N ILE A 135 -10.31 -7.48 -1.25
CA ILE A 135 -10.61 -7.12 0.14
C ILE A 135 -10.24 -5.66 0.40
N THR A 136 -9.06 -5.24 -0.07
CA THR A 136 -8.59 -3.86 0.07
C THR A 136 -9.48 -2.87 -0.67
N ALA A 137 -9.96 -3.21 -1.87
CA ALA A 137 -10.89 -2.37 -2.61
C ALA A 137 -12.22 -2.17 -1.86
N VAL A 138 -12.77 -3.25 -1.29
CA VAL A 138 -13.99 -3.16 -0.46
C VAL A 138 -13.73 -2.33 0.81
N MET A 139 -12.59 -2.54 1.47
CA MET A 139 -12.19 -1.75 2.63
C MET A 139 -12.06 -0.25 2.28
N ALA A 140 -11.44 0.08 1.16
CA ALA A 140 -11.27 1.47 0.72
C ALA A 140 -12.61 2.16 0.44
N LEU A 141 -13.56 1.44 -0.18
CA LEU A 141 -14.94 1.90 -0.37
C LEU A 141 -15.67 2.08 0.97
N ALA A 142 -15.51 1.14 1.89
CA ALA A 142 -16.10 1.24 3.23
C ALA A 142 -15.52 2.42 4.02
N ALA A 143 -14.21 2.65 3.95
CA ALA A 143 -13.53 3.78 4.59
C ALA A 143 -14.06 5.12 4.06
N ARG A 144 -14.19 5.25 2.73
CA ARG A 144 -14.67 6.47 2.09
C ARG A 144 -16.16 6.74 2.41
N SER A 145 -17.00 5.69 2.33
CA SER A 145 -18.43 5.82 2.60
C SER A 145 -18.70 6.10 4.08
N SER A 146 -18.03 5.40 5.00
CA SER A 146 -18.16 5.64 6.43
C SER A 146 -17.72 7.05 6.82
N TYR A 147 -16.62 7.53 6.26
CA TYR A 147 -16.19 8.92 6.48
C TYR A 147 -17.24 9.91 5.99
N GLY A 148 -17.79 9.73 4.79
CA GLY A 148 -18.84 10.61 4.24
C GLY A 148 -20.14 10.65 5.08
N VAL A 149 -20.47 9.57 5.77
CA VAL A 149 -21.62 9.52 6.71
C VAL A 149 -21.24 10.18 8.04
N LEU A 150 -20.07 9.88 8.57
CA LEU A 150 -19.62 10.38 9.88
C LEU A 150 -19.41 11.89 9.91
N VAL A 151 -18.96 12.49 8.81
CA VAL A 151 -18.84 13.97 8.70
C VAL A 151 -20.17 14.70 8.86
N ARG A 152 -21.32 14.03 8.61
CA ARG A 152 -22.65 14.62 8.80
C ARG A 152 -23.07 14.68 10.27
N CYS A 153 -22.46 13.82 11.11
CA CYS A 153 -22.84 13.67 12.52
C CYS A 153 -21.76 14.16 13.48
N LEU A 154 -20.51 14.21 13.02
CA LEU A 154 -19.33 14.56 13.83
C LEU A 154 -18.56 15.71 13.17
N PRO A 155 -17.85 16.53 13.94
CA PRO A 155 -16.91 17.49 13.36
C PRO A 155 -15.92 16.77 12.45
N GLU A 156 -15.66 17.33 11.27
CA GLU A 156 -14.85 16.76 10.20
C GLU A 156 -13.50 16.18 10.69
N ARG A 157 -12.89 16.89 11.62
CA ARG A 157 -11.62 16.53 12.28
C ARG A 157 -11.70 15.16 12.98
N TRP A 158 -12.77 14.89 13.71
CA TRP A 158 -12.89 13.68 14.52
C TRP A 158 -13.52 12.50 13.79
N ALA A 159 -14.17 12.75 12.64
CA ALA A 159 -14.80 11.71 11.82
C ALA A 159 -13.79 10.71 11.20
N VAL A 160 -12.52 11.12 11.07
CA VAL A 160 -11.46 10.28 10.50
C VAL A 160 -11.13 9.08 11.39
N LEU A 161 -11.06 9.25 12.71
CA LEU A 161 -10.67 8.17 13.63
C LEU A 161 -11.62 6.98 13.59
N PRO A 162 -12.96 7.17 13.74
CA PRO A 162 -13.89 6.06 13.62
C PRO A 162 -13.96 5.51 12.18
N ALA A 163 -13.73 6.32 11.15
CA ALA A 163 -13.67 5.82 9.77
C ALA A 163 -12.49 4.87 9.57
N ILE A 164 -11.31 5.18 10.11
CA ILE A 164 -10.15 4.28 10.11
C ILE A 164 -10.46 2.99 10.88
N LEU A 165 -11.08 3.11 12.06
CA LEU A 165 -11.44 1.93 12.86
C LEU A 165 -12.40 1.00 12.10
N ILE A 166 -13.43 1.56 11.47
CA ILE A 166 -14.36 0.80 10.63
C ILE A 166 -13.62 0.12 9.47
N ALA A 167 -12.70 0.83 8.81
CA ALA A 167 -11.91 0.27 7.73
C ALA A 167 -11.07 -0.93 8.18
N VAL A 168 -10.41 -0.82 9.33
CA VAL A 168 -9.60 -1.90 9.92
C VAL A 168 -10.47 -3.11 10.27
N VAL A 169 -11.62 -2.89 10.89
CA VAL A 169 -12.56 -3.96 11.25
C VAL A 169 -13.11 -4.66 9.99
N VAL A 170 -13.55 -3.89 9.00
CA VAL A 170 -14.05 -4.43 7.72
C VAL A 170 -12.96 -5.25 7.02
N TYR A 171 -11.73 -4.74 6.97
CA TYR A 171 -10.61 -5.48 6.41
C TYR A 171 -10.35 -6.78 7.15
N GLY A 172 -10.26 -6.74 8.49
CA GLY A 172 -10.02 -7.91 9.31
C GLY A 172 -11.08 -9.00 9.15
N VAL A 173 -12.36 -8.60 9.19
CA VAL A 173 -13.48 -9.54 8.99
C VAL A 173 -13.46 -10.16 7.60
N LEU A 174 -13.25 -9.36 6.54
CA LEU A 174 -13.19 -9.88 5.17
C LEU A 174 -11.95 -10.76 4.92
N ALA A 175 -10.79 -10.40 5.50
CA ALA A 175 -9.58 -11.19 5.38
C ALA A 175 -9.72 -12.57 6.01
N LEU A 176 -10.42 -12.67 7.13
CA LEU A 176 -10.75 -13.94 7.78
C LEU A 176 -11.83 -14.71 7.02
N ALA A 177 -12.92 -14.06 6.62
CA ALA A 177 -14.05 -14.70 5.94
C ALA A 177 -13.67 -15.28 4.56
N LEU A 178 -12.80 -14.60 3.80
CA LEU A 178 -12.32 -15.04 2.49
C LEU A 178 -11.07 -15.94 2.57
N GLY A 179 -10.59 -16.26 3.78
CA GLY A 179 -9.41 -17.09 4.00
C GLY A 179 -8.16 -16.51 3.33
N ALA A 180 -8.03 -15.17 3.34
CA ALA A 180 -6.83 -14.51 2.86
C ALA A 180 -5.68 -14.59 3.88
N VAL A 181 -6.01 -14.80 5.15
CA VAL A 181 -5.07 -15.05 6.25
C VAL A 181 -5.02 -16.55 6.49
N THR A 182 -3.84 -17.14 6.30
CA THR A 182 -3.62 -18.56 6.56
C THR A 182 -3.08 -18.78 7.98
N ARG A 183 -3.27 -20.00 8.50
CA ARG A 183 -2.71 -20.38 9.80
C ARG A 183 -1.20 -20.15 9.86
N ALA A 184 -0.50 -20.39 8.76
CA ALA A 184 0.95 -20.16 8.65
C ALA A 184 1.34 -18.69 8.83
N ASP A 185 0.50 -17.76 8.34
CA ASP A 185 0.75 -16.33 8.48
C ASP A 185 0.61 -15.85 9.93
N VAL A 186 -0.29 -16.49 10.69
CA VAL A 186 -0.58 -16.13 12.10
C VAL A 186 0.44 -16.74 13.05
N ILE A 187 0.90 -17.97 12.81
CA ILE A 187 1.89 -18.65 13.67
C ILE A 187 3.22 -17.89 13.74
N GLY A 188 3.58 -17.14 12.67
CA GLY A 188 4.76 -16.27 12.65
C GLY A 188 4.70 -15.05 13.58
N LEU A 189 3.55 -14.77 14.19
CA LEU A 189 3.38 -13.64 15.12
C LEU A 189 3.64 -14.10 16.58
N PRO A 190 4.15 -13.19 17.44
CA PRO A 190 4.28 -13.51 18.86
C PRO A 190 2.89 -13.80 19.46
N LYS A 191 2.71 -15.00 20.04
CA LYS A 191 1.43 -15.61 20.49
C LYS A 191 0.48 -16.07 19.37
N GLY A 192 1.00 -16.30 18.16
CA GLY A 192 0.22 -16.69 16.98
C GLY A 192 -0.59 -17.98 17.15
N GLU A 193 -0.13 -18.96 17.91
CA GLU A 193 -0.87 -20.20 18.18
C GLU A 193 -2.20 -19.94 18.89
N LYS A 194 -2.20 -19.10 19.93
CA LYS A 194 -3.44 -18.73 20.64
C LYS A 194 -4.41 -17.93 19.76
N ILE A 195 -3.88 -17.08 18.88
CA ILE A 195 -4.69 -16.31 17.95
C ILE A 195 -5.29 -17.22 16.88
N ALA A 196 -4.54 -18.18 16.37
CA ALA A 196 -5.01 -19.16 15.38
C ALA A 196 -6.13 -20.06 15.93
N GLU A 197 -6.04 -20.46 17.21
CA GLU A 197 -7.10 -21.21 17.90
C GLU A 197 -8.37 -20.39 18.10
N ILE A 198 -8.26 -19.12 18.53
CA ILE A 198 -9.41 -18.23 18.74
C ILE A 198 -10.13 -17.95 17.43
N LEU A 199 -9.38 -17.79 16.34
CA LEU A 199 -9.91 -17.46 15.01
C LEU A 199 -10.38 -18.70 14.22
N HIS A 200 -10.27 -19.92 14.77
CA HIS A 200 -10.64 -21.20 14.12
C HIS A 200 -10.06 -21.33 12.71
N LEU A 201 -8.82 -20.86 12.51
CA LEU A 201 -8.13 -20.94 11.21
C LEU A 201 -7.72 -22.39 10.93
N ARG A 202 -8.16 -22.92 9.79
CA ARG A 202 -7.78 -24.23 9.25
C ARG A 202 -6.42 -24.18 8.57
#